data_476434a200c1dd97ab5ea78355f6339b
#
_entry.id   476434a200c1dd97ab5ea78355f6339b
#
_cell.length_a   1.000
_cell.length_b   1.000
_cell.length_c   1.000
_cell.angle_alpha   90.00
_cell.angle_beta   90.00
_cell.angle_gamma   90.00
#
_symmetry.space_group_name_H-M   'P 1'
#
loop_
_entity.id
_entity.type
_entity.pdbx_description
1 polymer ?
#
loop_
_entity_poly.entity_id
_entity_poly.type
_entity_poly.pdbx_seq_one_letter_code
_entity_poly.pdbx_strand_id
1 'polypeptide(L)'
;FLNAMGAYTSYRTAATDDDMSLDFLASHPSTPQRVELANRHARLVGPPGTGDRDRDAYLAGIDGMLFGDSPEEGYVLGQDFLHPKLGIAYSVPAGFDTENNKDAVLSSGPGEIAIRFDAVELPGGASLDDYVKSGWVAGLDETSVRPAIVAGTEAVTARAQADKWQFSITVLRLNG
;
A
#
# COMPACT_ATOMS: atom_id res chain seq x y z
N PHE A 1 -20.96 -2.04 11.89
CA PHE A 1 -19.84 -2.15 10.97
C PHE A 1 -19.79 -0.96 10.00
N LEU A 2 -20.74 -0.79 9.07
CA LEU A 2 -20.71 0.25 8.04
C LEU A 2 -20.59 1.68 8.62
N ASN A 3 -21.28 1.98 9.72
CA ASN A 3 -21.17 3.27 10.41
C ASN A 3 -19.75 3.49 10.99
N ALA A 4 -19.14 2.44 11.54
CA ALA A 4 -17.78 2.51 12.06
C ALA A 4 -16.76 2.73 10.93
N MET A 5 -16.94 2.05 9.78
CA MET A 5 -16.12 2.31 8.59
C MET A 5 -16.25 3.74 8.09
N GLY A 6 -17.49 4.29 8.04
CA GLY A 6 -17.71 5.67 7.65
C GLY A 6 -17.05 6.67 8.60
N ALA A 7 -17.13 6.43 9.91
CA ALA A 7 -16.46 7.27 10.90
C ALA A 7 -14.93 7.19 10.77
N TYR A 8 -14.38 6.01 10.52
CA TYR A 8 -12.94 5.82 10.29
C TYR A 8 -12.46 6.54 9.02
N THR A 9 -13.22 6.41 7.92
CA THR A 9 -12.90 7.11 6.67
C THR A 9 -12.91 8.63 6.88
N SER A 10 -13.94 9.16 7.56
CA SER A 10 -14.04 10.60 7.87
C SER A 10 -12.88 11.07 8.77
N TYR A 11 -12.46 10.26 9.72
CA TYR A 11 -11.31 10.56 10.58
C TYR A 11 -10.02 10.62 9.75
N ARG A 12 -9.78 9.64 8.89
CA ARG A 12 -8.60 9.64 8.01
C ARG A 12 -8.57 10.84 7.07
N THR A 13 -9.69 11.14 6.40
CA THR A 13 -9.78 12.29 5.48
C THR A 13 -9.57 13.62 6.19
N ALA A 14 -10.00 13.74 7.45
CA ALA A 14 -9.76 14.94 8.24
C ALA A 14 -8.32 15.07 8.76
N ALA A 15 -7.62 13.94 8.90
CA ALA A 15 -6.22 13.89 9.35
C ALA A 15 -5.22 14.06 8.20
N THR A 16 -5.63 13.73 6.98
CA THR A 16 -4.85 13.92 5.76
C THR A 16 -5.58 14.96 4.90
N ASP A 17 -4.92 16.06 4.59
CA ASP A 17 -5.43 17.10 3.67
C ASP A 17 -5.47 16.55 2.21
N ASP A 18 -5.59 15.24 2.04
CA ASP A 18 -5.30 14.53 0.80
C ASP A 18 -6.56 13.94 0.15
N ASP A 19 -6.83 14.44 -1.05
CA ASP A 19 -7.92 14.05 -1.96
C ASP A 19 -7.73 12.62 -2.54
N MET A 20 -6.61 11.94 -2.22
CA MET A 20 -6.26 10.61 -2.79
C MET A 20 -7.08 9.44 -2.23
N SER A 21 -7.79 9.62 -1.11
CA SER A 21 -8.65 8.56 -0.56
C SER A 21 -10.02 8.43 -1.26
N LEU A 22 -10.32 9.34 -2.20
CA LEU A 22 -11.64 9.43 -2.84
C LEU A 22 -11.84 8.40 -3.97
N ASP A 23 -10.77 7.86 -4.56
CA ASP A 23 -10.89 6.99 -5.73
C ASP A 23 -11.47 5.62 -5.38
N PHE A 24 -11.19 5.08 -4.20
CA PHE A 24 -11.85 3.87 -3.69
C PHE A 24 -13.34 4.10 -3.39
N LEU A 25 -13.72 5.32 -3.00
CA LEU A 25 -15.11 5.68 -2.71
C LEU A 25 -15.89 6.05 -3.98
N ALA A 26 -15.23 6.51 -5.04
CA ALA A 26 -15.88 6.88 -6.30
C ALA A 26 -16.47 5.66 -7.04
N SER A 27 -15.91 4.47 -6.88
CA SER A 27 -16.43 3.22 -7.46
C SER A 27 -17.52 2.54 -6.62
N HIS A 28 -17.80 3.04 -5.41
CA HIS A 28 -18.78 2.46 -4.50
C HIS A 28 -19.81 3.49 -4.05
N PRO A 29 -21.08 3.09 -3.79
CA PRO A 29 -22.05 3.99 -3.19
C PRO A 29 -21.54 4.59 -1.88
N SER A 30 -21.90 5.87 -1.61
CA SER A 30 -21.51 6.55 -0.38
C SER A 30 -21.90 5.73 0.87
N THR A 31 -21.13 5.88 1.95
CA THR A 31 -21.43 5.15 3.22
C THR A 31 -22.87 5.31 3.70
N PRO A 32 -23.52 6.51 3.67
CA PRO A 32 -24.91 6.66 4.02
C PRO A 32 -25.86 5.81 3.15
N GLN A 33 -25.64 5.77 1.84
CA GLN A 33 -26.44 4.93 0.92
C GLN A 33 -26.24 3.44 1.20
N ARG A 34 -25.03 3.01 1.51
CA ARG A 34 -24.75 1.60 1.88
C ARG A 34 -25.45 1.22 3.19
N VAL A 35 -25.47 2.10 4.18
CA VAL A 35 -26.19 1.89 5.45
C VAL A 35 -27.69 1.80 5.20
N GLU A 36 -28.25 2.67 4.37
CA GLU A 36 -29.68 2.64 4.02
C GLU A 36 -30.06 1.34 3.28
N LEU A 37 -29.27 0.93 2.28
CA LEU A 37 -29.48 -0.32 1.54
C LEU A 37 -29.38 -1.53 2.46
N ALA A 38 -28.38 -1.59 3.33
CA ALA A 38 -28.22 -2.66 4.30
C ALA A 38 -29.41 -2.74 5.26
N ASN A 39 -29.89 -1.62 5.77
CA ASN A 39 -31.09 -1.56 6.62
C ASN A 39 -32.34 -1.99 5.88
N ARG A 40 -32.51 -1.59 4.62
CA ARG A 40 -33.65 -2.01 3.79
C ARG A 40 -33.66 -3.52 3.57
N HIS A 41 -32.52 -4.10 3.19
CA HIS A 41 -32.41 -5.53 2.98
C HIS A 41 -32.57 -6.33 4.28
N ALA A 42 -31.99 -5.87 5.38
CA ALA A 42 -32.13 -6.52 6.67
C ALA A 42 -33.60 -6.62 7.12
N ARG A 43 -34.41 -5.58 6.88
CA ARG A 43 -35.85 -5.58 7.20
C ARG A 43 -36.67 -6.61 6.41
N LEU A 44 -36.21 -7.01 5.22
CA LEU A 44 -36.83 -8.07 4.43
C LEU A 44 -36.61 -9.46 5.05
N VAL A 45 -35.54 -9.63 5.81
CA VAL A 45 -35.20 -10.88 6.51
C VAL A 45 -35.92 -11.00 7.84
N GLY A 46 -36.06 -9.91 8.58
CA GLY A 46 -36.76 -9.91 9.86
C GLY A 46 -36.55 -8.62 10.67
N PRO A 47 -37.22 -8.47 11.80
CA PRO A 47 -37.05 -7.32 12.67
C PRO A 47 -35.64 -7.30 13.32
N PRO A 48 -35.18 -6.14 13.78
CA PRO A 48 -33.89 -6.03 14.46
C PRO A 48 -33.74 -6.99 15.63
N GLY A 49 -32.63 -7.71 15.71
CA GLY A 49 -32.35 -8.68 16.78
C GLY A 49 -32.83 -10.10 16.52
N THR A 50 -33.44 -10.38 15.36
CA THR A 50 -33.73 -11.75 14.92
C THR A 50 -32.48 -12.41 14.31
N GLY A 51 -32.39 -13.72 14.43
CA GLY A 51 -31.28 -14.55 13.97
C GLY A 51 -30.19 -14.74 15.02
N ASP A 52 -29.39 -15.76 14.80
CA ASP A 52 -28.25 -16.04 15.63
C ASP A 52 -27.12 -15.05 15.33
N ARG A 53 -26.46 -14.57 16.36
CA ARG A 53 -25.24 -13.77 16.23
C ARG A 53 -24.00 -14.63 16.12
N ASP A 54 -24.10 -15.84 16.59
CA ASP A 54 -23.11 -16.92 16.55
C ASP A 54 -21.66 -16.44 16.73
N ARG A 55 -21.49 -15.51 17.67
CA ARG A 55 -20.22 -14.81 17.91
C ARG A 55 -19.08 -15.79 18.17
N ASP A 56 -19.36 -16.81 18.97
CA ASP A 56 -18.31 -17.72 19.41
C ASP A 56 -17.86 -18.65 18.27
N ALA A 57 -18.79 -19.12 17.44
CA ALA A 57 -18.44 -19.87 16.24
C ALA A 57 -17.71 -19.00 15.21
N TYR A 58 -18.12 -17.73 15.05
CA TYR A 58 -17.40 -16.78 14.21
C TYR A 58 -15.96 -16.58 14.69
N LEU A 59 -15.76 -16.32 16.00
CA LEU A 59 -14.43 -16.14 16.57
C LEU A 59 -13.58 -17.40 16.47
N ALA A 60 -14.17 -18.58 16.68
CA ALA A 60 -13.47 -19.85 16.47
C ALA A 60 -13.09 -20.07 15.01
N GLY A 61 -13.93 -19.61 14.07
CA GLY A 61 -13.65 -19.71 12.63
C GLY A 61 -12.53 -18.81 12.12
N ILE A 62 -12.27 -17.69 12.80
CA ILE A 62 -11.18 -16.77 12.47
C ILE A 62 -9.95 -16.95 13.38
N ASP A 63 -10.02 -17.87 14.34
CA ASP A 63 -8.88 -18.17 15.20
C ASP A 63 -7.70 -18.72 14.38
N GLY A 64 -6.53 -18.16 14.62
CA GLY A 64 -5.32 -18.48 13.85
C GLY A 64 -5.19 -17.74 12.51
N MET A 65 -6.15 -16.90 12.11
CA MET A 65 -5.96 -16.00 10.96
C MET A 65 -4.89 -14.95 11.29
N LEU A 66 -3.99 -14.75 10.34
CA LEU A 66 -2.99 -13.69 10.47
C LEU A 66 -3.69 -12.32 10.45
N PHE A 67 -3.39 -11.48 11.42
CA PHE A 67 -3.85 -10.09 11.50
C PHE A 67 -2.67 -9.14 11.55
N GLY A 68 -2.63 -8.21 10.60
CA GLY A 68 -1.52 -7.26 10.46
C GLY A 68 -0.37 -7.80 9.63
N ASP A 69 0.79 -7.20 9.82
CA ASP A 69 2.01 -7.50 9.07
C ASP A 69 2.55 -8.92 9.32
N SER A 70 3.25 -9.48 8.34
CA SER A 70 3.81 -10.82 8.37
C SER A 70 5.29 -10.84 7.96
N PRO A 71 6.04 -11.91 8.31
CA PRO A 71 7.41 -12.07 7.81
C PRO A 71 7.51 -12.14 6.29
N GLU A 72 6.42 -12.53 5.63
CA GLU A 72 6.30 -12.66 4.18
C GLU A 72 6.16 -11.30 3.49
N GLU A 73 5.52 -10.34 4.15
CA GLU A 73 5.19 -9.02 3.61
C GLU A 73 6.03 -7.91 4.25
N GLY A 74 6.73 -8.23 5.36
CA GLY A 74 7.49 -7.26 6.14
C GLY A 74 6.65 -6.60 7.22
N TYR A 75 7.28 -5.70 7.98
CA TYR A 75 6.71 -5.04 9.16
C TYR A 75 6.93 -3.54 9.09
N VAL A 76 5.90 -2.77 9.41
CA VAL A 76 5.99 -1.32 9.63
C VAL A 76 6.06 -1.06 11.15
N LEU A 77 7.15 -0.48 11.60
CA LEU A 77 7.42 -0.13 13.00
C LEU A 77 7.67 1.37 13.12
N GLY A 78 6.60 2.14 13.19
CA GLY A 78 6.71 3.60 13.17
C GLY A 78 7.20 4.09 11.81
N GLN A 79 8.42 4.63 11.76
CA GLN A 79 9.07 5.11 10.52
C GLN A 79 9.92 4.04 9.83
N ASP A 80 10.11 2.89 10.46
CA ASP A 80 10.96 1.82 9.95
C ASP A 80 10.13 0.76 9.23
N PHE A 81 10.60 0.32 8.07
CA PHE A 81 10.13 -0.87 7.37
C PHE A 81 11.20 -1.96 7.43
N LEU A 82 10.79 -3.16 7.80
CA LEU A 82 11.65 -4.34 7.91
C LEU A 82 11.06 -5.50 7.12
N HIS A 83 11.82 -6.08 6.21
CA HIS A 83 11.40 -7.29 5.48
C HIS A 83 12.42 -8.43 5.72
N PRO A 84 12.18 -9.29 6.72
CA PRO A 84 13.16 -10.31 7.15
C PRO A 84 13.56 -11.27 6.03
N LYS A 85 12.62 -11.72 5.20
CA LYS A 85 12.91 -12.65 4.10
C LYS A 85 13.77 -12.08 3.00
N LEU A 86 13.59 -10.80 2.67
CA LEU A 86 14.39 -10.11 1.68
C LEU A 86 15.69 -9.51 2.26
N GLY A 87 15.80 -9.48 3.59
CA GLY A 87 16.94 -8.85 4.27
C GLY A 87 16.98 -7.33 4.07
N ILE A 88 15.81 -6.69 3.95
CA ILE A 88 15.68 -5.26 3.70
C ILE A 88 15.24 -4.56 4.97
N ALA A 89 15.85 -3.41 5.22
CA ALA A 89 15.38 -2.44 6.21
C ALA A 89 15.62 -1.03 5.68
N TYR A 90 14.64 -0.15 5.86
CA TYR A 90 14.80 1.27 5.60
C TYR A 90 13.89 2.10 6.51
N SER A 91 14.23 3.37 6.65
CA SER A 91 13.42 4.33 7.41
C SER A 91 12.92 5.42 6.48
N VAL A 92 11.68 5.83 6.67
CA VAL A 92 11.10 6.99 6.00
C VAL A 92 11.32 8.25 6.85
N PRO A 93 11.35 9.45 6.27
CA PRO A 93 11.49 10.69 7.01
C PRO A 93 10.34 10.90 8.02
N ALA A 94 10.58 11.73 9.02
CA ALA A 94 9.56 12.11 9.98
C ALA A 94 8.37 12.80 9.26
N GLY A 95 7.15 12.45 9.68
CA GLY A 95 5.92 12.97 9.09
C GLY A 95 5.39 12.17 7.90
N PHE A 96 6.06 11.08 7.53
CA PHE A 96 5.50 10.10 6.59
C PHE A 96 4.63 9.09 7.32
N ASP A 97 3.50 8.74 6.70
CA ASP A 97 2.64 7.62 7.08
C ASP A 97 2.88 6.46 6.10
N THR A 98 3.08 5.26 6.63
CA THR A 98 3.47 4.09 5.83
C THR A 98 2.40 3.02 5.92
N GLU A 99 1.95 2.58 4.75
CA GLU A 99 1.03 1.46 4.57
C GLU A 99 1.76 0.30 3.88
N ASN A 100 1.77 -0.86 4.54
CA ASN A 100 2.27 -2.10 3.97
C ASN A 100 1.12 -2.83 3.28
N ASN A 101 1.15 -2.85 1.96
CA ASN A 101 0.17 -3.53 1.13
C ASN A 101 0.81 -4.76 0.48
N LYS A 102 -0.01 -5.69 0.03
CA LYS A 102 0.44 -6.95 -0.60
C LYS A 102 1.43 -6.76 -1.76
N ASP A 103 1.23 -5.72 -2.56
CA ASP A 103 1.99 -5.51 -3.81
C ASP A 103 3.05 -4.41 -3.68
N ALA A 104 2.98 -3.59 -2.65
CA ALA A 104 3.93 -2.50 -2.42
C ALA A 104 3.80 -1.90 -1.02
N VAL A 105 4.87 -1.34 -0.52
CA VAL A 105 4.88 -0.45 0.64
C VAL A 105 4.78 0.98 0.14
N LEU A 106 3.78 1.70 0.61
CA LEU A 106 3.52 3.09 0.24
C LEU A 106 3.72 3.98 1.46
N SER A 107 4.52 5.01 1.30
CA SER A 107 4.72 6.01 2.36
C SER A 107 4.36 7.39 1.83
N SER A 108 3.38 8.04 2.44
CA SER A 108 2.88 9.36 2.09
C SER A 108 3.42 10.40 3.05
N GLY A 109 4.00 11.46 2.53
CA GLY A 109 4.59 12.55 3.29
C GLY A 109 3.96 13.90 3.02
N PRO A 110 4.34 14.94 3.77
CA PRO A 110 3.82 16.28 3.58
C PRO A 110 4.22 16.85 2.20
N GLY A 111 3.36 17.67 1.62
CA GLY A 111 3.64 18.39 0.37
C GLY A 111 3.57 17.52 -0.90
N GLU A 112 2.63 16.59 -0.94
CA GLU A 112 2.43 15.68 -2.09
C GLU A 112 3.68 14.83 -2.41
N ILE A 113 4.44 14.41 -1.40
CA ILE A 113 5.59 13.51 -1.57
C ILE A 113 5.17 12.10 -1.18
N ALA A 114 5.51 11.13 -2.02
CA ALA A 114 5.29 9.72 -1.72
C ALA A 114 6.53 8.89 -2.04
N ILE A 115 6.71 7.80 -1.28
CA ILE A 115 7.71 6.77 -1.52
C ILE A 115 6.96 5.47 -1.78
N ARG A 116 7.30 4.79 -2.87
CA ARG A 116 6.82 3.45 -3.17
C ARG A 116 8.00 2.49 -3.17
N PHE A 117 7.89 1.42 -2.43
CA PHE A 117 8.80 0.29 -2.46
C PHE A 117 8.03 -0.97 -2.90
N ASP A 118 8.56 -1.68 -3.88
CA ASP A 118 8.09 -3.00 -4.27
C ASP A 118 9.27 -3.89 -4.67
N ALA A 119 9.01 -5.18 -4.83
CA ALA A 119 10.02 -6.15 -5.25
C ALA A 119 9.45 -7.00 -6.38
N VAL A 120 10.28 -7.28 -7.38
CA VAL A 120 9.93 -8.12 -8.53
C VAL A 120 11.02 -9.15 -8.78
N GLU A 121 10.64 -10.29 -9.28
CA GLU A 121 11.61 -11.27 -9.78
C GLU A 121 12.06 -10.88 -11.18
N LEU A 122 13.37 -10.79 -11.38
CA LEU A 122 13.95 -10.57 -12.71
C LEU A 122 14.35 -11.91 -13.33
N PRO A 123 14.14 -12.08 -14.65
CA PRO A 123 14.70 -13.23 -15.38
C PRO A 123 16.21 -13.31 -15.18
N GLY A 124 16.72 -14.53 -15.01
CA GLY A 124 18.16 -14.76 -14.81
C GLY A 124 18.99 -14.12 -15.93
N GLY A 125 19.99 -13.34 -15.54
CA GLY A 125 20.88 -12.64 -16.47
C GLY A 125 20.40 -11.28 -16.97
N ALA A 126 19.19 -10.82 -16.62
CA ALA A 126 18.76 -9.46 -16.95
C ALA A 126 19.58 -8.42 -16.16
N SER A 127 20.07 -7.38 -16.84
CA SER A 127 20.74 -6.27 -16.16
C SER A 127 19.73 -5.32 -15.51
N LEU A 128 20.13 -4.62 -14.46
CA LEU A 128 19.28 -3.59 -13.84
C LEU A 128 19.01 -2.42 -14.80
N ASP A 129 19.98 -2.10 -15.67
CA ASP A 129 19.85 -1.07 -16.71
C ASP A 129 18.77 -1.44 -17.73
N ASP A 130 18.79 -2.67 -18.25
CA ASP A 130 17.77 -3.17 -19.17
C ASP A 130 16.40 -3.21 -18.51
N TYR A 131 16.33 -3.60 -17.23
CA TYR A 131 15.08 -3.60 -16.50
C TYR A 131 14.48 -2.21 -16.37
N VAL A 132 15.26 -1.21 -15.96
CA VAL A 132 14.79 0.18 -15.86
C VAL A 132 14.29 0.70 -17.21
N LYS A 133 14.95 0.32 -18.31
CA LYS A 133 14.58 0.72 -19.67
C LYS A 133 13.51 -0.14 -20.33
N SER A 134 13.00 -1.16 -19.65
CA SER A 134 12.05 -2.11 -20.24
C SER A 134 10.63 -1.56 -20.47
N GLY A 135 10.37 -0.29 -20.14
CA GLY A 135 9.12 0.41 -20.44
C GLY A 135 8.07 0.39 -19.32
N TRP A 136 8.36 -0.15 -18.14
CA TRP A 136 7.46 -0.09 -16.99
C TRP A 136 7.40 1.30 -16.34
N VAL A 137 8.41 2.14 -16.59
CA VAL A 137 8.46 3.52 -16.09
C VAL A 137 7.96 4.47 -17.17
N ALA A 138 6.79 5.06 -16.97
CA ALA A 138 6.30 6.10 -17.85
C ALA A 138 7.17 7.37 -17.74
N GLY A 139 7.53 7.97 -18.87
CA GLY A 139 8.29 9.23 -18.90
C GLY A 139 9.73 9.11 -18.39
N LEU A 140 10.34 7.93 -18.49
CA LEU A 140 11.74 7.71 -18.14
C LEU A 140 12.67 8.61 -18.93
N ASP A 141 13.55 9.34 -18.25
CA ASP A 141 14.71 9.99 -18.85
C ASP A 141 15.86 8.96 -18.94
N GLU A 142 15.98 8.30 -20.08
CA GLU A 142 17.01 7.28 -20.30
C GLU A 142 18.43 7.86 -20.12
N THR A 143 18.63 9.16 -20.35
CA THR A 143 19.92 9.81 -20.16
C THR A 143 20.29 9.98 -18.69
N SER A 144 19.35 9.82 -17.78
CA SER A 144 19.54 9.88 -16.33
C SER A 144 19.92 8.54 -15.70
N VAL A 145 19.78 7.43 -16.43
CA VAL A 145 20.08 6.09 -15.93
C VAL A 145 21.58 5.96 -15.60
N ARG A 146 21.89 5.62 -14.35
CA ARG A 146 23.28 5.54 -13.85
C ARG A 146 23.44 4.35 -12.93
N PRO A 147 24.55 3.61 -13.04
CA PRO A 147 24.92 2.64 -12.02
C PRO A 147 25.19 3.35 -10.68
N ALA A 148 24.84 2.68 -9.61
CA ALA A 148 25.01 3.15 -8.24
C ALA A 148 25.33 1.98 -7.29
N ILE A 149 25.75 2.30 -6.09
CA ILE A 149 25.87 1.35 -4.98
C ILE A 149 25.03 1.91 -3.82
N VAL A 150 24.09 1.12 -3.34
CA VAL A 150 23.25 1.48 -2.20
C VAL A 150 23.41 0.42 -1.11
N ALA A 151 23.83 0.84 0.08
CA ALA A 151 24.14 -0.06 1.19
C ALA A 151 25.04 -1.26 0.83
N GLY A 152 26.01 -1.04 -0.08
CA GLY A 152 26.91 -2.08 -0.56
C GLY A 152 26.35 -2.98 -1.65
N THR A 153 25.13 -2.75 -2.11
CA THR A 153 24.43 -3.56 -3.11
C THR A 153 24.44 -2.85 -4.47
N GLU A 154 24.60 -3.63 -5.54
CA GLU A 154 24.48 -3.13 -6.92
C GLU A 154 23.10 -2.48 -7.13
N ALA A 155 23.12 -1.28 -7.71
CA ALA A 155 21.92 -0.50 -7.96
C ALA A 155 22.01 0.26 -9.28
N VAL A 156 20.86 0.68 -9.78
CA VAL A 156 20.73 1.67 -10.86
C VAL A 156 19.76 2.75 -10.39
N THR A 157 20.14 4.00 -10.61
CA THR A 157 19.26 5.15 -10.37
C THR A 157 18.80 5.76 -11.68
N ALA A 158 17.61 6.32 -11.69
CA ALA A 158 17.04 7.00 -12.85
C ALA A 158 16.07 8.10 -12.41
N ARG A 159 15.67 8.94 -13.36
CA ARG A 159 14.62 9.94 -13.20
C ARG A 159 13.54 9.71 -14.24
N ALA A 160 12.31 10.03 -13.86
CA ALA A 160 11.19 10.03 -14.78
C ALA A 160 10.27 11.22 -14.48
N GLN A 161 9.49 11.61 -15.46
CA GLN A 161 8.46 12.63 -15.32
C GLN A 161 7.20 12.19 -16.07
N ALA A 162 6.08 12.11 -15.35
CA ALA A 162 4.79 11.84 -15.95
C ALA A 162 3.76 12.79 -15.34
N ASP A 163 2.98 13.45 -16.19
CA ASP A 163 2.04 14.49 -15.81
C ASP A 163 2.70 15.57 -14.94
N LYS A 164 2.19 15.80 -13.73
CA LYS A 164 2.75 16.75 -12.76
C LYS A 164 3.84 16.13 -11.86
N TRP A 165 4.06 14.82 -11.94
CA TRP A 165 4.92 14.09 -11.03
C TRP A 165 6.34 13.95 -11.55
N GLN A 166 7.29 14.14 -10.65
CA GLN A 166 8.70 13.82 -10.88
C GLN A 166 9.08 12.63 -10.01
N PHE A 167 9.75 11.66 -10.61
CA PHE A 167 10.16 10.44 -9.94
C PHE A 167 11.67 10.35 -9.85
N SER A 168 12.16 9.98 -8.67
CA SER A 168 13.51 9.49 -8.45
C SER A 168 13.40 7.98 -8.23
N ILE A 169 14.04 7.21 -9.08
CA ILE A 169 13.93 5.76 -9.11
C ILE A 169 15.27 5.17 -8.68
N THR A 170 15.22 4.17 -7.80
CA THR A 170 16.38 3.37 -7.43
C THR A 170 16.00 1.90 -7.49
N VAL A 171 16.68 1.14 -8.31
CA VAL A 171 16.50 -0.31 -8.43
C VAL A 171 17.74 -0.99 -7.87
N LEU A 172 17.53 -1.95 -6.98
CA LEU A 172 18.59 -2.72 -6.30
C LEU A 172 18.45 -4.19 -6.68
N ARG A 173 19.56 -4.89 -6.80
CA ARG A 173 19.58 -6.35 -6.95
C ARG A 173 19.77 -7.00 -5.59
N LEU A 174 18.85 -7.83 -5.18
CA LEU A 174 18.92 -8.57 -3.93
C LEU A 174 19.03 -10.08 -4.23
N ASN A 175 19.98 -10.73 -3.55
CA ASN A 175 20.15 -12.20 -3.58
C ASN A 175 20.32 -12.82 -4.98
N GLY A 176 20.86 -12.08 -5.93
CA GLY A 176 21.08 -12.53 -7.32
C GLY A 176 19.90 -12.43 -8.21
#